data_edea58d41e4bb25a369d7d65550180df
#
_entry.id   edea58d41e4bb25a369d7d65550180df
#
_cell.length_a   1.000
_cell.length_b   1.000
_cell.length_c   1.000
_cell.angle_alpha   90.00
_cell.angle_beta   90.00
_cell.angle_gamma   90.00
#
_symmetry.space_group_name_H-M   'P 1'
#
loop_
_entity.id
_entity.type
_entity.pdbx_description
1 polymer ?
#
loop_
_entity_poly.entity_id
_entity_poly.type
_entity_poly.pdbx_seq_one_letter_code
_entity_poly.pdbx_strand_id
1 'polypeptide(L)' 'MQIKGSSAIANVNFGSNNEVGVTFTSQDKEYKFLATDIDLVRRGLESTLAKNESVGRLIADYRKSGQLTELTTV' A
#
# COMPACT_ATOMS: atom_id res chain seq x y z
N MET A 1 -8.72 -3.64 -0.47
CA MET A 1 -8.65 -3.47 -1.94
C MET A 1 -7.79 -4.59 -2.51
N GLN A 2 -8.38 -5.42 -3.34
CA GLN A 2 -7.64 -6.49 -3.99
C GLN A 2 -6.89 -5.96 -5.19
N ILE A 3 -5.63 -6.31 -5.30
CA ILE A 3 -4.76 -5.82 -6.37
C ILE A 3 -4.61 -6.90 -7.43
N LYS A 4 -5.04 -6.60 -8.64
CA LYS A 4 -4.89 -7.50 -9.78
C LYS A 4 -3.79 -6.97 -10.70
N GLY A 5 -3.03 -7.88 -11.29
CA GLY A 5 -2.00 -7.51 -12.25
C GLY A 5 -0.68 -7.05 -11.64
N SER A 6 -0.56 -7.01 -10.32
CA SER A 6 0.70 -6.75 -9.66
C SER A 6 1.36 -8.07 -9.27
N SER A 7 2.64 -8.21 -9.57
CA SER A 7 3.40 -9.39 -9.18
C SER A 7 3.86 -9.34 -7.72
N ALA A 8 3.86 -8.16 -7.11
CA ALA A 8 4.41 -7.98 -5.78
C ALA A 8 3.33 -7.82 -4.70
N ILE A 9 2.23 -7.15 -5.01
CA ILE A 9 1.20 -6.79 -4.03
C ILE A 9 -0.10 -7.54 -4.35
N ALA A 10 -0.59 -8.29 -3.38
CA ALA A 10 -1.84 -9.04 -3.52
C ALA A 10 -3.05 -8.24 -3.06
N ASN A 11 -2.90 -7.46 -1.99
CA ASN A 11 -4.02 -6.76 -1.38
C ASN A 11 -3.54 -5.54 -0.60
N VAL A 12 -4.38 -4.50 -0.56
CA VAL A 12 -4.16 -3.33 0.28
C VAL A 12 -5.45 -3.05 1.04
N ASN A 13 -5.36 -2.98 2.37
CA ASN A 13 -6.48 -2.68 3.24
C ASN A 13 -6.28 -1.32 3.89
N PHE A 14 -7.37 -0.55 3.98
CA PHE A 14 -7.36 0.72 4.67
C PHE A 14 -8.08 0.56 6.01
N GLY A 15 -7.33 0.74 7.09
CA GLY A 15 -7.86 0.64 8.44
C GLY A 15 -8.22 2.00 9.01
N SER A 16 -8.61 2.00 10.29
CA SER A 16 -8.84 3.23 11.03
C SER A 16 -7.51 3.88 11.42
N ASN A 17 -7.55 5.16 11.81
CA ASN A 17 -6.37 5.89 12.28
C ASN A 17 -5.23 5.95 11.25
N ASN A 18 -5.60 6.09 9.96
CA ASN A 18 -4.64 6.22 8.85
C ASN A 18 -3.74 4.99 8.68
N GLU A 19 -4.19 3.83 9.13
CA GLU A 19 -3.45 2.59 8.93
C GLU A 19 -3.70 2.01 7.54
N VAL A 20 -2.65 1.53 6.91
CA VAL A 20 -2.70 0.85 5.62
C VAL A 20 -2.04 -0.51 5.76
N GLY A 21 -2.78 -1.57 5.46
CA GLY A 21 -2.25 -2.92 5.48
C GLY A 21 -1.92 -3.38 4.06
N VAL A 22 -0.71 -3.85 3.84
CA VAL A 22 -0.25 -4.32 2.54
C VAL A 22 0.11 -5.79 2.63
N THR A 23 -0.50 -6.60 1.78
CA THR A 23 -0.20 -8.03 1.69
C THR A 23 0.59 -8.29 0.42
N PHE A 24 1.78 -8.88 0.56
CA PHE A 24 2.63 -9.23 -0.57
C PHE A 24 2.30 -10.62 -1.09
N THR A 25 2.40 -10.81 -2.40
CA THR A 25 2.08 -12.08 -3.03
C THR A 25 3.01 -13.22 -2.62
N SER A 26 4.26 -12.90 -2.31
CA SER A 26 5.27 -13.89 -1.94
C SER A 26 5.19 -14.30 -0.47
N GLN A 27 4.39 -13.62 0.32
CA GLN A 27 4.28 -13.88 1.76
C GLN A 27 2.83 -13.80 2.20
N ASP A 28 2.39 -14.74 3.03
CA ASP A 28 1.05 -14.72 3.62
C ASP A 28 1.01 -13.81 4.85
N LYS A 29 1.63 -12.66 4.73
CA LYS A 29 1.77 -11.75 5.86
C LYS A 29 1.40 -10.35 5.44
N GLU A 30 0.59 -9.70 6.25
CA GLU A 30 0.22 -8.31 6.07
C GLU A 30 1.19 -7.41 6.83
N TYR A 31 1.75 -6.45 6.12
CA TYR A 31 2.56 -5.40 6.73
C TYR A 31 1.71 -4.15 6.91
N LYS A 32 1.80 -3.56 8.09
CA LYS A 32 1.02 -2.37 8.41
C LYS A 32 1.89 -1.12 8.31
N PHE A 33 1.30 -0.09 7.73
CA PHE A 33 1.94 1.22 7.59
C PHE A 33 1.02 2.29 8.11
N LEU A 34 1.61 3.40 8.57
CA LEU A 34 0.87 4.59 8.94
C LEU A 34 0.99 5.60 7.81
N ALA A 35 -0.15 6.06 7.28
CA ALA A 35 -0.18 7.04 6.21
C ALA A 35 -0.31 8.44 6.81
N THR A 36 0.44 9.40 6.27
CA THR A 36 0.28 10.80 6.67
C THR A 36 -1.03 11.38 6.14
N ASP A 37 -1.44 10.91 4.96
CA ASP A 37 -2.70 11.28 4.34
C ASP A 37 -3.27 10.05 3.63
N ILE A 38 -4.22 9.39 4.29
CA ILE A 38 -4.77 8.14 3.78
C ILE A 38 -5.57 8.35 2.48
N ASP A 39 -6.19 9.51 2.30
CA ASP A 39 -6.92 9.81 1.06
C ASP A 39 -5.96 9.95 -0.12
N LEU A 40 -4.79 10.55 0.11
CA LEU A 40 -3.76 10.66 -0.92
C LEU A 40 -3.28 9.28 -1.35
N VAL A 41 -3.04 8.41 -0.39
CA VAL A 41 -2.58 7.04 -0.67
C VAL A 41 -3.64 6.27 -1.45
N ARG A 42 -4.89 6.36 -1.04
CA ARG A 42 -6.00 5.68 -1.71
C ARG A 42 -6.18 6.16 -3.14
N ARG A 43 -6.16 7.48 -3.36
CA ARG A 43 -6.29 8.06 -4.71
C ARG A 43 -5.13 7.64 -5.59
N GLY A 44 -3.91 7.63 -5.04
CA GLY A 44 -2.73 7.18 -5.76
C GLY A 44 -2.83 5.73 -6.18
N LEU A 45 -3.32 4.87 -5.31
CA LEU A 45 -3.53 3.46 -5.62
C LEU A 45 -4.57 3.28 -6.71
N GLU A 46 -5.70 3.99 -6.61
CA GLU A 46 -6.75 3.90 -7.63
C GLU A 46 -6.24 4.35 -8.99
N SER A 47 -5.50 5.47 -9.02
CA SER A 47 -4.91 5.99 -10.26
C SER A 47 -3.91 5.00 -10.86
N THR A 48 -3.07 4.41 -10.02
CA THR A 48 -2.05 3.45 -10.45
C THR A 48 -2.70 2.20 -11.05
N LEU A 49 -3.78 1.71 -10.41
CA LEU A 49 -4.52 0.57 -10.94
C LEU A 49 -5.21 0.89 -12.26
N ALA A 50 -5.79 2.09 -12.38
CA ALA A 50 -6.45 2.52 -13.60
C ALA A 50 -5.48 2.62 -14.78
N LYS A 51 -4.22 2.95 -14.50
CA LYS A 51 -3.18 3.09 -15.52
C LYS A 51 -2.38 1.80 -15.73
N ASN A 52 -2.70 0.74 -15.02
CA ASN A 52 -1.95 -0.52 -15.04
C ASN A 52 -0.48 -0.35 -14.68
N GLU A 53 -0.20 0.57 -13.79
CA GLU A 53 1.16 0.80 -13.29
C GLU A 53 1.45 -0.07 -12.08
N SER A 54 2.72 -0.14 -11.67
CA SER A 54 3.13 -0.99 -10.55
C SER A 54 2.72 -0.40 -9.21
N VAL A 55 1.86 -1.11 -8.49
CA VAL A 55 1.45 -0.73 -7.13
C VAL A 55 2.63 -0.87 -6.16
N GLY A 56 3.45 -1.90 -6.34
CA GLY A 56 4.63 -2.08 -5.49
C GLY A 56 5.58 -0.91 -5.57
N ARG A 57 5.77 -0.36 -6.76
CA ARG A 57 6.60 0.82 -6.95
C ARG A 57 6.01 2.05 -6.27
N LEU A 58 4.69 2.22 -6.36
CA LEU A 58 4.00 3.31 -5.70
C LEU A 58 4.19 3.25 -4.17
N ILE A 59 4.02 2.06 -3.60
CA ILE A 59 4.22 1.86 -2.16
C ILE A 59 5.66 2.20 -1.77
N ALA A 60 6.64 1.77 -2.55
CA ALA A 60 8.04 2.08 -2.30
C ALA A 60 8.31 3.59 -2.34
N ASP A 61 7.71 4.29 -3.30
CA ASP A 61 7.85 5.74 -3.43
C ASP A 61 7.24 6.45 -2.22
N TYR A 62 6.08 6.01 -1.76
CA TYR A 62 5.45 6.58 -0.56
C TYR A 62 6.29 6.36 0.69
N ARG A 63 6.96 5.21 0.79
CA ARG A 63 7.85 4.94 1.92
C ARG A 63 9.07 5.87 1.90
N LYS A 64 9.63 6.10 0.72
CA LYS A 64 10.77 7.01 0.57
C LYS A 64 10.42 8.46 0.87
N SER A 65 9.25 8.89 0.48
CA SER A 65 8.79 10.27 0.68
C SER A 65 8.27 10.54 2.09
N GLY A 66 8.09 9.49 2.90
CA GLY A 66 7.56 9.62 4.25
C GLY A 66 6.04 9.60 4.31
N GLN A 67 5.36 9.38 3.18
CA GLN A 67 3.90 9.26 3.16
C GLN A 67 3.42 7.99 3.85
N LEU A 68 4.22 6.94 3.80
CA LEU A 68 3.95 5.69 4.50
C LEU A 68 5.11 5.36 5.42
N THR A 69 4.81 5.14 6.69
CA THR A 69 5.79 4.74 7.68
C THR A 69 5.44 3.33 8.15
N GLU A 70 6.39 2.42 8.07
CA GLU A 70 6.16 1.05 8.51
C GLU A 70 5.94 1.00 10.02
N LEU A 71 4.82 0.39 10.42
CA LEU A 71 4.54 0.19 11.83
C LEU A 71 5.25 -1.07 12.29
N THR A 72 6.07 -0.93 13.34
CA THR A 72 6.79 -2.07 13.88
C THR A 72 5.81 -2.95 14.63
N THR A 73 5.59 -4.15 14.13
CA THR A 73 4.84 -5.17 14.86
C THR A 73 5.83 -5.96 15.69
N VAL A 74 5.70 -5.82 16.95
CA VAL A 74 6.50 -6.63 17.89
C VAL A 74 5.78 -7.93 18.15
#